data_8c362492201378d708acb18234e4ed09
#
_entry.id   8c362492201378d708acb18234e4ed09
#
_cell.length_a   1.000
_cell.length_b   1.000
_cell.length_c   1.000
_cell.angle_alpha   90.00
_cell.angle_beta   90.00
_cell.angle_gamma   90.00
#
_symmetry.space_group_name_H-M   'P 1'
#
loop_
_entity.id
_entity.type
_entity.pdbx_description
1 polymer ?
#
loop_
_entity_poly.entity_id
_entity_poly.type
_entity_poly.pdbx_seq_one_letter_code
_entity_poly.pdbx_strand_id
1 'polypeptide(L)'
;MIAMAVLMFMGSGVMAQKAKTYIPWENGKLQVSDEGRYLRHENGTPFFWLGETGWLMPERLNRDEVNYYLQKCKEAGYNMVQVQVLNSVPSYNIYGKSSNPDGWNFKNIDKKGEYGYWDHMDYIIRTAASKGIYIGMVCIWGSPVDAGLMNEKEAVAYGEFLVNRYKDDPNIIWIIGGDIRGDKKTEVWDALARSIRQQDKDHLMTFHPRGRTTSAAWFNDREWLDFNMFQSGHRRYGQRKGDGDYPIKENTEEDNWRFVEASTLNPLKPVIDDEPIYENIPQGLHDPNETRWNEHDVRRYAYWSVFAGSFGHSYGHNDIMQFIRPGVLGSFGADGMKKAWWDALEDPGFHQMKYLKYLMLAFPFFERIPDQSIIAGANGERYDRAIATRGNDYLLVYNYSGRPMQIDL
;
A
#
# COMPACT_ATOMS: atom_id res chain seq x y z
N MET A 1 53.57 -12.53 49.97
CA MET A 1 52.32 -13.27 49.97
C MET A 1 51.27 -12.36 49.33
N ILE A 2 50.94 -12.64 48.07
CA ILE A 2 49.93 -11.88 47.31
C ILE A 2 48.69 -12.76 47.32
N ALA A 3 47.61 -12.31 47.95
CA ALA A 3 46.34 -13.03 47.96
C ALA A 3 45.57 -12.68 46.68
N MET A 4 45.33 -13.70 45.86
CA MET A 4 44.53 -13.66 44.66
C MET A 4 43.08 -13.95 45.02
N ALA A 5 42.20 -12.91 44.93
CA ALA A 5 40.77 -13.06 45.11
C ALA A 5 40.12 -13.53 43.78
N VAL A 6 39.60 -14.72 43.77
CA VAL A 6 38.79 -15.25 42.66
C VAL A 6 37.34 -14.82 42.83
N LEU A 7 36.89 -13.87 41.98
CA LEU A 7 35.48 -13.53 41.86
C LEU A 7 34.80 -14.60 40.97
N MET A 8 33.94 -15.44 41.55
CA MET A 8 33.01 -16.27 40.82
C MET A 8 31.81 -15.39 40.35
N PHE A 9 31.74 -15.15 39.05
CA PHE A 9 30.51 -14.64 38.43
C PHE A 9 29.51 -15.79 38.31
N MET A 10 28.48 -15.81 39.13
CA MET A 10 27.30 -16.60 38.89
C MET A 10 26.52 -15.95 37.71
N GLY A 11 26.62 -16.52 36.54
CA GLY A 11 25.81 -16.14 35.39
C GLY A 11 24.34 -16.49 35.65
N SER A 12 23.54 -15.53 36.05
CA SER A 12 22.08 -15.63 35.94
C SER A 12 21.73 -15.68 34.46
N GLY A 13 21.37 -16.86 33.96
CA GLY A 13 20.85 -17.06 32.62
C GLY A 13 19.54 -16.26 32.47
N VAL A 14 19.64 -15.06 31.91
CA VAL A 14 18.47 -14.35 31.42
C VAL A 14 17.95 -15.12 30.22
N MET A 15 16.95 -15.97 30.47
CA MET A 15 16.15 -16.55 29.39
C MET A 15 15.54 -15.37 28.63
N ALA A 16 16.03 -15.10 27.42
CA ALA A 16 15.43 -14.13 26.54
C ALA A 16 13.97 -14.58 26.30
N GLN A 17 13.05 -13.90 26.96
CA GLN A 17 11.62 -14.10 26.75
C GLN A 17 11.39 -13.71 25.29
N LYS A 18 11.01 -14.68 24.44
CA LYS A 18 10.63 -14.40 23.06
C LYS A 18 9.60 -13.29 23.10
N ALA A 19 9.94 -12.12 22.55
CA ALA A 19 9.00 -11.01 22.47
C ALA A 19 7.72 -11.54 21.80
N LYS A 20 6.58 -11.37 22.48
CA LYS A 20 5.28 -11.80 21.93
C LYS A 20 5.09 -11.04 20.60
N THR A 21 4.81 -11.75 19.53
CA THR A 21 4.51 -11.12 18.25
C THR A 21 3.29 -10.23 18.43
N TYR A 22 3.42 -8.97 18.11
CA TYR A 22 2.29 -8.06 18.09
C TYR A 22 1.33 -8.48 16.97
N ILE A 23 0.08 -8.73 17.33
CA ILE A 23 -1.00 -9.11 16.41
C ILE A 23 -2.00 -7.95 16.38
N PRO A 24 -2.04 -7.15 15.30
CA PRO A 24 -2.83 -5.92 15.24
C PRO A 24 -4.31 -6.10 15.54
N TRP A 25 -4.95 -7.15 15.05
CA TRP A 25 -6.38 -7.43 15.26
C TRP A 25 -6.73 -7.92 16.66
N GLU A 26 -5.76 -8.15 17.55
CA GLU A 26 -6.03 -8.25 18.99
C GLU A 26 -6.58 -6.92 19.57
N ASN A 27 -6.40 -5.80 18.85
CA ASN A 27 -6.98 -4.49 19.14
C ASN A 27 -8.39 -4.30 18.54
N GLY A 28 -8.97 -5.32 17.96
CA GLY A 28 -10.25 -5.27 17.25
C GLY A 28 -10.10 -4.92 15.76
N LYS A 29 -11.21 -4.78 15.08
CA LYS A 29 -11.29 -4.49 13.64
C LYS A 29 -10.74 -3.11 13.30
N LEU A 30 -10.26 -2.94 12.06
CA LEU A 30 -9.94 -1.61 11.55
C LEU A 30 -11.22 -0.85 11.20
N GLN A 31 -11.23 0.43 11.54
CA GLN A 31 -12.32 1.36 11.31
C GLN A 31 -11.79 2.72 10.88
N VAL A 32 -12.63 3.49 10.21
CA VAL A 32 -12.38 4.91 10.02
C VAL A 32 -12.50 5.61 11.38
N SER A 33 -11.59 6.53 11.68
CA SER A 33 -11.63 7.33 12.91
C SER A 33 -12.84 8.27 12.92
N ASP A 34 -13.22 8.72 14.12
CA ASP A 34 -14.40 9.56 14.30
C ASP A 34 -14.29 10.91 13.56
N GLU A 35 -13.06 11.40 13.36
CA GLU A 35 -12.75 12.61 12.59
C GLU A 35 -12.86 12.40 11.06
N GLY A 36 -12.99 11.14 10.61
CA GLY A 36 -13.07 10.79 9.19
C GLY A 36 -11.75 10.93 8.41
N ARG A 37 -10.61 11.12 9.08
CA ARG A 37 -9.30 11.38 8.43
C ARG A 37 -8.33 10.22 8.49
N TYR A 38 -8.48 9.33 9.48
CA TYR A 38 -7.50 8.31 9.81
C TYR A 38 -8.15 6.94 9.96
N LEU A 39 -7.32 5.92 10.13
CA LEU A 39 -7.76 4.59 10.52
C LEU A 39 -7.39 4.33 11.99
N ARG A 40 -8.24 3.58 12.67
CA ARG A 40 -8.02 3.11 14.04
C ARG A 40 -8.48 1.66 14.18
N HIS A 41 -8.00 1.00 15.19
CA HIS A 41 -8.62 -0.22 15.69
C HIS A 41 -9.88 0.07 16.52
N GLU A 42 -10.72 -0.92 16.69
CA GLU A 42 -11.96 -0.81 17.46
C GLU A 42 -11.73 -0.33 18.91
N ASN A 43 -10.62 -0.72 19.53
CA ASN A 43 -10.22 -0.26 20.86
C ASN A 43 -9.64 1.17 20.90
N GLY A 44 -9.63 1.88 19.78
CA GLY A 44 -9.08 3.25 19.66
C GLY A 44 -7.60 3.34 19.34
N THR A 45 -6.87 2.23 19.24
CA THR A 45 -5.44 2.27 18.86
C THR A 45 -5.26 2.80 17.43
N PRO A 46 -4.39 3.81 17.20
CA PRO A 46 -4.12 4.33 15.87
C PRO A 46 -3.56 3.27 14.93
N PHE A 47 -3.99 3.32 13.67
CA PHE A 47 -3.40 2.53 12.61
C PHE A 47 -2.78 3.45 11.55
N PHE A 48 -1.45 3.54 11.56
CA PHE A 48 -0.69 4.16 10.47
C PHE A 48 -0.40 3.08 9.43
N TRP A 49 -1.02 3.19 8.25
CA TRP A 49 -0.73 2.29 7.14
C TRP A 49 0.71 2.52 6.66
N LEU A 50 1.57 1.55 6.88
CA LEU A 50 2.85 1.46 6.21
C LEU A 50 2.81 0.25 5.29
N GLY A 51 2.49 0.51 4.02
CA GLY A 51 2.29 -0.51 3.00
C GLY A 51 3.52 -0.76 2.15
N GLU A 52 3.62 -1.97 1.63
CA GLU A 52 4.57 -2.38 0.60
C GLU A 52 3.81 -3.02 -0.57
N THR A 53 4.34 -2.90 -1.78
CA THR A 53 3.67 -3.35 -3.00
C THR A 53 4.26 -4.65 -3.51
N GLY A 54 3.66 -5.77 -3.11
CA GLY A 54 4.01 -7.11 -3.56
C GLY A 54 3.06 -7.63 -4.64
N TRP A 55 2.85 -6.85 -5.71
CA TRP A 55 1.77 -7.06 -6.69
C TRP A 55 1.64 -8.51 -7.17
N LEU A 56 2.73 -9.12 -7.64
CA LEU A 56 2.71 -10.43 -8.28
C LEU A 56 3.05 -11.59 -7.32
N MET A 57 2.88 -11.41 -6.01
CA MET A 57 3.22 -12.43 -5.01
C MET A 57 2.61 -13.80 -5.32
N PRO A 58 1.31 -13.95 -5.65
CA PRO A 58 0.73 -15.26 -5.92
C PRO A 58 1.34 -15.96 -7.15
N GLU A 59 1.74 -15.17 -8.15
CA GLU A 59 2.23 -15.69 -9.43
C GLU A 59 3.73 -16.00 -9.40
N ARG A 60 4.49 -15.33 -8.54
CA ARG A 60 5.95 -15.30 -8.62
C ARG A 60 6.68 -15.91 -7.43
N LEU A 61 6.07 -16.00 -6.27
CA LEU A 61 6.70 -16.55 -5.07
C LEU A 61 6.13 -17.93 -4.71
N ASN A 62 7.02 -18.88 -4.42
CA ASN A 62 6.63 -20.11 -3.74
C ASN A 62 6.40 -19.85 -2.24
N ARG A 63 5.94 -20.86 -1.49
CA ARG A 63 5.58 -20.70 -0.07
C ARG A 63 6.76 -20.31 0.82
N ASP A 64 7.95 -20.82 0.57
CA ASP A 64 9.14 -20.45 1.34
C ASP A 64 9.54 -18.99 1.07
N GLU A 65 9.46 -18.56 -0.17
CA GLU A 65 9.74 -17.19 -0.58
C GLU A 65 8.69 -16.21 -0.05
N VAL A 66 7.41 -16.58 -0.05
CA VAL A 66 6.34 -15.80 0.60
C VAL A 66 6.67 -15.59 2.09
N ASN A 67 7.04 -16.67 2.78
CA ASN A 67 7.39 -16.57 4.20
C ASN A 67 8.61 -15.67 4.44
N TYR A 68 9.65 -15.78 3.59
CA TYR A 68 10.86 -14.96 3.67
C TYR A 68 10.53 -13.48 3.41
N TYR A 69 9.84 -13.18 2.33
CA TYR A 69 9.46 -11.82 1.96
C TYR A 69 8.63 -11.13 3.04
N LEU A 70 7.56 -11.77 3.50
CA LEU A 70 6.71 -11.22 4.55
C LEU A 70 7.47 -11.07 5.89
N GLN A 71 8.48 -11.91 6.16
CA GLN A 71 9.34 -11.75 7.33
C GLN A 71 10.20 -10.49 7.20
N LYS A 72 10.77 -10.23 6.02
CA LYS A 72 11.54 -9.01 5.74
C LYS A 72 10.67 -7.75 5.83
N CYS A 73 9.43 -7.79 5.31
CA CYS A 73 8.46 -6.69 5.45
C CYS A 73 8.20 -6.38 6.94
N LYS A 74 7.95 -7.42 7.76
CA LYS A 74 7.77 -7.25 9.21
C LYS A 74 8.98 -6.60 9.87
N GLU A 75 10.19 -7.06 9.58
CA GLU A 75 11.45 -6.55 10.14
C GLU A 75 11.69 -5.09 9.74
N ALA A 76 11.32 -4.71 8.52
CA ALA A 76 11.38 -3.34 8.04
C ALA A 76 10.23 -2.44 8.59
N GLY A 77 9.26 -3.00 9.33
CA GLY A 77 8.20 -2.25 10.00
C GLY A 77 6.91 -2.09 9.21
N TYR A 78 6.79 -2.75 8.06
CA TYR A 78 5.56 -2.79 7.27
C TYR A 78 4.46 -3.54 8.01
N ASN A 79 3.25 -3.05 7.95
CA ASN A 79 2.06 -3.66 8.54
C ASN A 79 0.98 -3.96 7.50
N MET A 80 1.26 -3.67 6.23
CA MET A 80 0.39 -3.91 5.09
C MET A 80 1.22 -4.34 3.89
N VAL A 81 0.72 -5.29 3.10
CA VAL A 81 1.24 -5.64 1.77
C VAL A 81 0.08 -5.70 0.78
N GLN A 82 0.21 -4.98 -0.33
CA GLN A 82 -0.78 -5.00 -1.42
C GLN A 82 -0.44 -6.12 -2.41
N VAL A 83 -1.46 -6.86 -2.83
CA VAL A 83 -1.33 -8.05 -3.67
C VAL A 83 -2.41 -8.07 -4.74
N GLN A 84 -2.03 -8.29 -5.99
CA GLN A 84 -2.99 -8.57 -7.06
C GLN A 84 -3.50 -9.99 -6.90
N VAL A 85 -4.80 -10.13 -6.57
CA VAL A 85 -5.43 -11.45 -6.48
C VAL A 85 -5.59 -12.06 -7.87
N LEU A 86 -6.06 -11.29 -8.84
CA LEU A 86 -6.06 -11.66 -10.26
C LEU A 86 -5.38 -10.56 -11.08
N ASN A 87 -4.18 -10.82 -11.57
CA ASN A 87 -3.48 -9.94 -12.51
C ASN A 87 -4.00 -10.08 -13.94
N SER A 88 -4.44 -11.28 -14.30
CA SER A 88 -5.02 -11.64 -15.59
C SER A 88 -6.22 -12.60 -15.40
N VAL A 89 -6.90 -12.92 -16.48
CA VAL A 89 -8.01 -13.91 -16.48
C VAL A 89 -7.79 -14.92 -17.59
N PRO A 90 -7.44 -16.18 -17.24
CA PRO A 90 -7.06 -16.66 -15.91
C PRO A 90 -5.69 -16.14 -15.43
N SER A 91 -5.51 -16.04 -14.13
CA SER A 91 -4.17 -15.95 -13.50
C SER A 91 -3.64 -17.35 -13.19
N TYR A 92 -2.32 -17.48 -13.14
CA TYR A 92 -1.66 -18.73 -12.77
C TYR A 92 -0.70 -18.46 -11.61
N ASN A 93 -0.75 -19.30 -10.57
CA ASN A 93 0.22 -19.20 -9.50
C ASN A 93 1.59 -19.76 -9.90
N ILE A 94 2.60 -19.59 -9.03
CA ILE A 94 3.96 -20.10 -9.26
C ILE A 94 4.02 -21.62 -9.56
N TYR A 95 3.01 -22.37 -9.13
CA TYR A 95 2.89 -23.81 -9.36
C TYR A 95 2.14 -24.16 -10.66
N GLY A 96 1.82 -23.17 -11.49
CA GLY A 96 1.11 -23.33 -12.76
C GLY A 96 -0.37 -23.69 -12.61
N LYS A 97 -0.99 -23.41 -11.46
CA LYS A 97 -2.41 -23.65 -11.22
C LYS A 97 -3.24 -22.42 -11.57
N SER A 98 -4.32 -22.64 -12.34
CA SER A 98 -5.24 -21.59 -12.77
C SER A 98 -6.13 -21.10 -11.62
N SER A 99 -6.39 -19.80 -11.59
CA SER A 99 -7.34 -19.17 -10.67
C SER A 99 -8.79 -19.53 -10.94
N ASN A 100 -9.14 -19.73 -12.21
CA ASN A 100 -10.53 -19.99 -12.67
C ASN A 100 -10.57 -20.97 -13.84
N PRO A 101 -10.26 -22.26 -13.59
CA PRO A 101 -10.19 -23.28 -14.65
C PRO A 101 -11.52 -23.50 -15.37
N ASP A 102 -12.65 -23.25 -14.70
CA ASP A 102 -14.01 -23.36 -15.24
C ASP A 102 -14.62 -21.96 -15.53
N GLY A 103 -13.79 -20.98 -15.93
CA GLY A 103 -14.22 -19.60 -16.09
C GLY A 103 -14.69 -18.99 -14.75
N TRP A 104 -15.78 -18.24 -14.77
CA TRP A 104 -16.33 -17.59 -13.57
C TRP A 104 -17.24 -18.50 -12.71
N ASN A 105 -17.09 -19.82 -12.85
CA ASN A 105 -17.79 -20.81 -12.04
C ASN A 105 -16.87 -21.33 -10.93
N PHE A 106 -17.00 -20.78 -9.74
CA PHE A 106 -16.17 -21.10 -8.58
C PHE A 106 -16.65 -22.31 -7.74
N LYS A 107 -17.70 -23.01 -8.17
CA LYS A 107 -18.30 -24.11 -7.38
C LYS A 107 -17.37 -25.30 -7.16
N ASN A 108 -16.41 -25.50 -8.05
CA ASN A 108 -15.50 -26.65 -8.01
C ASN A 108 -14.04 -26.28 -7.70
N ILE A 109 -13.80 -25.02 -7.31
CA ILE A 109 -12.47 -24.57 -6.98
C ILE A 109 -11.98 -25.24 -5.71
N ASP A 110 -10.74 -25.73 -5.77
CA ASP A 110 -9.93 -26.25 -4.64
C ASP A 110 -10.53 -27.41 -3.85
N LYS A 111 -11.37 -28.21 -4.47
CA LYS A 111 -11.79 -29.47 -3.84
C LYS A 111 -10.70 -30.56 -3.84
N LYS A 112 -9.59 -30.34 -4.58
CA LYS A 112 -8.51 -31.31 -4.70
C LYS A 112 -7.20 -30.65 -5.15
N GLY A 113 -6.31 -30.32 -4.25
CA GLY A 113 -4.95 -29.94 -4.63
C GLY A 113 -4.24 -29.05 -3.62
N GLU A 114 -3.16 -29.53 -3.07
CA GLU A 114 -2.37 -28.88 -2.03
C GLU A 114 -1.69 -27.56 -2.47
N TYR A 115 -1.62 -27.30 -3.75
CA TYR A 115 -0.98 -26.12 -4.34
C TYR A 115 -1.87 -25.45 -5.40
N GLY A 116 -3.19 -25.55 -5.26
CA GLY A 116 -4.16 -24.80 -6.07
C GLY A 116 -3.93 -23.31 -5.98
N TYR A 117 -4.48 -22.55 -6.91
CA TYR A 117 -4.33 -21.10 -6.92
C TYR A 117 -4.80 -20.48 -5.58
N TRP A 118 -5.97 -20.88 -5.16
CA TRP A 118 -6.62 -20.35 -3.95
C TRP A 118 -6.04 -20.92 -2.67
N ASP A 119 -5.54 -22.16 -2.67
CA ASP A 119 -4.74 -22.69 -1.54
C ASP A 119 -3.45 -21.90 -1.33
N HIS A 120 -2.86 -21.40 -2.41
CA HIS A 120 -1.69 -20.55 -2.32
C HIS A 120 -2.04 -19.15 -1.80
N MET A 121 -3.16 -18.58 -2.25
CA MET A 121 -3.69 -17.33 -1.67
C MET A 121 -3.99 -17.45 -0.19
N ASP A 122 -4.64 -18.55 0.25
CA ASP A 122 -4.86 -18.83 1.68
C ASP A 122 -3.55 -18.89 2.45
N TYR A 123 -2.52 -19.53 1.87
CA TYR A 123 -1.19 -19.59 2.49
C TYR A 123 -0.58 -18.19 2.65
N ILE A 124 -0.68 -17.34 1.65
CA ILE A 124 -0.20 -15.94 1.69
C ILE A 124 -0.90 -15.19 2.83
N ILE A 125 -2.22 -15.21 2.89
CA ILE A 125 -3.03 -14.50 3.88
C ILE A 125 -2.69 -14.98 5.30
N ARG A 126 -2.66 -16.30 5.54
CA ARG A 126 -2.36 -16.88 6.85
C ARG A 126 -0.90 -16.63 7.27
N THR A 127 0.04 -16.66 6.32
CA THR A 127 1.44 -16.37 6.61
C THR A 127 1.60 -14.88 6.99
N ALA A 128 0.94 -13.97 6.29
CA ALA A 128 0.89 -12.56 6.66
C ALA A 128 0.26 -12.36 8.05
N ALA A 129 -0.87 -13.04 8.32
CA ALA A 129 -1.52 -13.03 9.62
C ALA A 129 -0.56 -13.45 10.75
N SER A 130 0.20 -14.53 10.58
CA SER A 130 1.16 -14.99 11.58
C SER A 130 2.26 -13.98 11.91
N LYS A 131 2.45 -12.98 11.06
CA LYS A 131 3.44 -11.91 11.19
C LYS A 131 2.85 -10.58 11.63
N GLY A 132 1.53 -10.46 11.75
CA GLY A 132 0.83 -9.22 12.07
C GLY A 132 0.74 -8.25 10.88
N ILE A 133 0.71 -8.78 9.66
CA ILE A 133 0.63 -8.00 8.42
C ILE A 133 -0.76 -8.16 7.81
N TYR A 134 -1.38 -7.05 7.42
CA TYR A 134 -2.59 -7.02 6.61
C TYR A 134 -2.26 -7.27 5.14
N ILE A 135 -3.17 -7.90 4.42
CA ILE A 135 -3.13 -8.04 2.96
C ILE A 135 -4.17 -7.13 2.32
N GLY A 136 -3.71 -6.16 1.54
CA GLY A 136 -4.55 -5.38 0.64
C GLY A 136 -4.83 -6.20 -0.62
N MET A 137 -6.02 -6.79 -0.68
CA MET A 137 -6.41 -7.68 -1.77
C MET A 137 -6.96 -6.86 -2.94
N VAL A 138 -6.10 -6.56 -3.94
CA VAL A 138 -6.58 -6.02 -5.23
C VAL A 138 -7.29 -7.15 -5.94
N CYS A 139 -8.62 -7.17 -5.86
CA CYS A 139 -9.46 -8.32 -6.25
C CYS A 139 -9.20 -8.77 -7.69
N ILE A 140 -9.15 -7.83 -8.62
CA ILE A 140 -8.81 -8.06 -10.01
C ILE A 140 -8.19 -6.79 -10.60
N TRP A 141 -7.12 -6.94 -11.38
CA TRP A 141 -6.49 -5.82 -12.07
C TRP A 141 -7.41 -5.21 -13.12
N GLY A 142 -7.22 -3.93 -13.43
CA GLY A 142 -8.14 -3.20 -14.31
C GLY A 142 -8.11 -3.62 -15.77
N SER A 143 -6.95 -4.04 -16.29
CA SER A 143 -6.81 -4.38 -17.71
C SER A 143 -7.68 -5.54 -18.17
N PRO A 144 -7.87 -6.66 -17.44
CA PRO A 144 -8.84 -7.69 -17.79
C PRO A 144 -10.29 -7.17 -17.87
N VAL A 145 -10.66 -6.30 -16.94
CA VAL A 145 -12.02 -5.72 -16.90
C VAL A 145 -12.24 -4.73 -18.04
N ASP A 146 -11.25 -3.87 -18.33
CA ASP A 146 -11.29 -2.95 -19.48
C ASP A 146 -11.40 -3.72 -20.82
N ALA A 147 -10.72 -4.86 -20.90
CA ALA A 147 -10.79 -5.78 -22.05
C ALA A 147 -12.12 -6.56 -22.15
N GLY A 148 -13.03 -6.40 -21.18
CA GLY A 148 -14.34 -7.07 -21.19
C GLY A 148 -14.31 -8.54 -20.77
N LEU A 149 -13.27 -8.97 -20.07
CA LEU A 149 -13.16 -10.34 -19.55
C LEU A 149 -13.97 -10.58 -18.28
N MET A 150 -14.63 -9.55 -17.76
CA MET A 150 -15.57 -9.60 -16.63
C MET A 150 -16.71 -8.64 -16.90
N ASN A 151 -17.94 -9.11 -16.81
CA ASN A 151 -19.16 -8.30 -16.78
C ASN A 151 -19.74 -8.24 -15.35
N GLU A 152 -20.84 -7.50 -15.15
CA GLU A 152 -21.47 -7.33 -13.83
C GLU A 152 -21.88 -8.66 -13.18
N LYS A 153 -22.44 -9.60 -13.93
CA LYS A 153 -22.85 -10.91 -13.40
C LYS A 153 -21.66 -11.73 -12.92
N GLU A 154 -20.57 -11.70 -13.67
CA GLU A 154 -19.32 -12.36 -13.32
C GLU A 154 -18.65 -11.68 -12.12
N ALA A 155 -18.73 -10.36 -12.06
CA ALA A 155 -18.25 -9.57 -10.90
C ALA A 155 -18.99 -9.95 -9.60
N VAL A 156 -20.31 -10.11 -9.66
CA VAL A 156 -21.10 -10.58 -8.50
C VAL A 156 -20.68 -11.99 -8.09
N ALA A 157 -20.59 -12.94 -9.03
CA ALA A 157 -20.20 -14.32 -8.73
C ALA A 157 -18.80 -14.40 -8.13
N TYR A 158 -17.87 -13.59 -8.63
CA TYR A 158 -16.51 -13.51 -8.11
C TYR A 158 -16.46 -12.87 -6.71
N GLY A 159 -17.19 -11.78 -6.49
CA GLY A 159 -17.27 -11.14 -5.18
C GLY A 159 -17.88 -12.05 -4.11
N GLU A 160 -18.94 -12.80 -4.46
CA GLU A 160 -19.53 -13.81 -3.57
C GLU A 160 -18.53 -14.92 -3.23
N PHE A 161 -17.72 -15.36 -4.20
CA PHE A 161 -16.68 -16.35 -3.96
C PHE A 161 -15.60 -15.81 -3.00
N LEU A 162 -15.09 -14.60 -3.26
CA LEU A 162 -14.06 -13.99 -2.43
C LEU A 162 -14.53 -13.79 -0.99
N VAL A 163 -15.70 -13.20 -0.80
CA VAL A 163 -16.21 -12.91 0.55
C VAL A 163 -16.51 -14.18 1.33
N ASN A 164 -17.06 -15.21 0.69
CA ASN A 164 -17.31 -16.50 1.34
C ASN A 164 -16.00 -17.21 1.76
N ARG A 165 -14.88 -16.93 1.08
CA ARG A 165 -13.59 -17.53 1.40
C ARG A 165 -12.84 -16.77 2.48
N TYR A 166 -12.87 -15.43 2.47
CA TYR A 166 -11.93 -14.61 3.21
C TYR A 166 -12.53 -13.69 4.28
N LYS A 167 -13.86 -13.54 4.39
CA LYS A 167 -14.48 -12.62 5.37
C LYS A 167 -14.16 -12.92 6.82
N ASP A 168 -13.71 -14.14 7.13
CA ASP A 168 -13.34 -14.56 8.48
C ASP A 168 -11.83 -14.42 8.76
N ASP A 169 -11.03 -14.02 7.77
CA ASP A 169 -9.60 -13.74 7.92
C ASP A 169 -9.40 -12.28 8.40
N PRO A 170 -8.89 -12.03 9.62
CA PRO A 170 -8.93 -10.70 10.25
C PRO A 170 -7.95 -9.70 9.63
N ASN A 171 -7.09 -10.13 8.73
CA ASN A 171 -5.97 -9.35 8.20
C ASN A 171 -6.11 -9.00 6.72
N ILE A 172 -7.34 -8.82 6.22
CA ILE A 172 -7.56 -8.39 4.83
C ILE A 172 -8.18 -7.00 4.75
N ILE A 173 -7.92 -6.32 3.65
CA ILE A 173 -8.60 -5.10 3.20
C ILE A 173 -8.98 -5.31 1.74
N TRP A 174 -10.22 -5.05 1.39
CA TRP A 174 -10.71 -5.19 0.03
C TRP A 174 -10.29 -3.99 -0.82
N ILE A 175 -9.62 -4.24 -1.93
CA ILE A 175 -9.25 -3.19 -2.90
C ILE A 175 -9.88 -3.53 -4.24
N ILE A 176 -10.81 -2.69 -4.65
CA ILE A 176 -11.47 -2.75 -5.95
C ILE A 176 -10.63 -2.01 -6.99
N GLY A 177 -10.75 -2.32 -8.25
CA GLY A 177 -9.96 -1.69 -9.31
C GLY A 177 -8.56 -2.26 -9.42
N GLY A 178 -7.64 -1.46 -9.93
CA GLY A 178 -6.23 -1.82 -10.19
C GLY A 178 -5.72 -1.12 -11.44
N ASP A 179 -4.99 -0.02 -11.28
CA ASP A 179 -4.42 0.85 -12.33
C ASP A 179 -5.43 1.21 -13.46
N ILE A 180 -6.66 1.49 -13.06
CA ILE A 180 -7.75 1.85 -14.00
C ILE A 180 -8.50 3.09 -13.52
N ARG A 181 -9.02 3.89 -14.47
CA ARG A 181 -9.94 4.99 -14.15
C ARG A 181 -11.30 4.41 -13.70
N GLY A 182 -11.85 4.97 -12.63
CA GLY A 182 -13.13 4.50 -12.08
C GLY A 182 -14.34 4.82 -12.98
N ASP A 183 -14.20 5.74 -13.94
CA ASP A 183 -15.24 6.01 -14.95
C ASP A 183 -15.25 4.99 -16.11
N LYS A 184 -14.33 4.04 -16.11
CA LYS A 184 -14.35 2.90 -17.00
C LYS A 184 -14.94 1.68 -16.34
N LYS A 185 -16.01 1.12 -16.91
CA LYS A 185 -16.67 -0.07 -16.37
C LYS A 185 -17.17 0.09 -14.93
N THR A 186 -17.63 1.30 -14.58
CA THR A 186 -18.12 1.66 -13.23
C THR A 186 -19.15 0.66 -12.72
N GLU A 187 -20.03 0.18 -13.57
CA GLU A 187 -21.07 -0.82 -13.29
C GLU A 187 -20.48 -2.15 -12.79
N VAL A 188 -19.35 -2.58 -13.37
CA VAL A 188 -18.66 -3.82 -12.98
C VAL A 188 -17.99 -3.64 -11.62
N TRP A 189 -17.35 -2.49 -11.37
CA TRP A 189 -16.72 -2.18 -10.09
C TRP A 189 -17.76 -2.06 -8.97
N ASP A 190 -18.87 -1.36 -9.22
CA ASP A 190 -19.99 -1.27 -8.27
C ASP A 190 -20.61 -2.64 -7.98
N ALA A 191 -20.75 -3.52 -8.99
CA ALA A 191 -21.27 -4.87 -8.81
C ALA A 191 -20.36 -5.73 -7.94
N LEU A 192 -19.04 -5.72 -8.19
CA LEU A 192 -18.05 -6.43 -7.39
C LEU A 192 -18.03 -5.93 -5.94
N ALA A 193 -17.91 -4.62 -5.75
CA ALA A 193 -17.84 -4.02 -4.43
C ALA A 193 -19.09 -4.29 -3.60
N ARG A 194 -20.27 -4.12 -4.18
CA ARG A 194 -21.55 -4.36 -3.49
C ARG A 194 -21.76 -5.83 -3.13
N SER A 195 -21.38 -6.77 -4.00
CA SER A 195 -21.51 -8.21 -3.71
C SER A 195 -20.67 -8.63 -2.51
N ILE A 196 -19.47 -8.07 -2.34
CA ILE A 196 -18.64 -8.26 -1.15
C ILE A 196 -19.27 -7.56 0.05
N ARG A 197 -19.60 -6.25 -0.06
CA ARG A 197 -20.13 -5.44 1.05
C ARG A 197 -21.44 -5.94 1.61
N GLN A 198 -22.26 -6.62 0.83
CA GLN A 198 -23.52 -7.21 1.32
C GLN A 198 -23.28 -8.27 2.40
N GLN A 199 -22.18 -9.03 2.31
CA GLN A 199 -21.87 -10.14 3.21
C GLN A 199 -20.74 -9.85 4.20
N ASP A 200 -19.95 -8.80 3.93
CA ASP A 200 -18.84 -8.35 4.78
C ASP A 200 -19.01 -6.87 5.13
N LYS A 201 -19.36 -6.61 6.38
CA LYS A 201 -19.51 -5.25 6.95
C LYS A 201 -18.30 -4.82 7.78
N ASP A 202 -17.37 -5.73 7.98
CA ASP A 202 -16.32 -5.61 8.98
C ASP A 202 -14.98 -5.16 8.38
N HIS A 203 -14.64 -5.64 7.18
CA HIS A 203 -13.40 -5.25 6.53
C HIS A 203 -13.53 -3.93 5.77
N LEU A 204 -12.50 -3.12 5.83
CA LEU A 204 -12.41 -1.89 5.05
C LEU A 204 -12.33 -2.21 3.56
N MET A 205 -12.90 -1.32 2.76
CA MET A 205 -12.91 -1.42 1.30
C MET A 205 -12.58 -0.10 0.64
N THR A 206 -11.81 -0.16 -0.43
CA THR A 206 -11.40 1.01 -1.21
C THR A 206 -11.29 0.68 -2.70
N PHE A 207 -10.84 1.65 -3.50
CA PHE A 207 -10.61 1.51 -4.94
C PHE A 207 -9.21 1.98 -5.32
N HIS A 208 -8.43 1.12 -5.97
CA HIS A 208 -7.12 1.45 -6.52
C HIS A 208 -7.28 2.09 -7.91
N PRO A 209 -6.98 3.39 -8.06
CA PRO A 209 -7.15 4.09 -9.32
C PRO A 209 -5.92 3.97 -10.24
N ARG A 210 -6.03 4.48 -11.44
CA ARG A 210 -4.92 4.63 -12.39
C ARG A 210 -3.97 5.74 -11.95
N GLY A 211 -2.71 5.63 -12.40
CA GLY A 211 -1.69 6.67 -12.24
C GLY A 211 -2.19 8.07 -12.56
N ARG A 212 -1.89 9.02 -11.69
CA ARG A 212 -2.31 10.43 -11.76
C ARG A 212 -3.82 10.62 -11.63
N THR A 213 -4.49 9.73 -10.88
CA THR A 213 -5.92 9.84 -10.57
C THR A 213 -6.21 9.48 -9.10
N THR A 214 -7.46 9.71 -8.67
CA THR A 214 -7.92 9.38 -7.32
C THR A 214 -9.28 8.69 -7.37
N SER A 215 -9.51 7.74 -6.46
CA SER A 215 -10.82 7.09 -6.27
C SER A 215 -11.91 8.09 -5.88
N ALA A 216 -11.53 9.15 -5.17
CA ALA A 216 -12.46 10.19 -4.72
C ALA A 216 -13.23 10.83 -5.88
N ALA A 217 -12.59 10.92 -7.05
CA ALA A 217 -13.20 11.53 -8.23
C ALA A 217 -14.42 10.77 -8.77
N TRP A 218 -14.59 9.50 -8.43
CA TRP A 218 -15.65 8.65 -8.98
C TRP A 218 -16.49 7.95 -7.93
N PHE A 219 -15.93 7.70 -6.73
CA PHE A 219 -16.55 6.80 -5.74
C PHE A 219 -16.67 7.40 -4.33
N ASN A 220 -16.35 8.69 -4.14
CA ASN A 220 -16.38 9.28 -2.79
C ASN A 220 -17.76 9.21 -2.13
N ASP A 221 -18.84 9.23 -2.91
CA ASP A 221 -20.23 9.12 -2.47
C ASP A 221 -20.72 7.67 -2.27
N ARG A 222 -19.90 6.67 -2.62
CA ARG A 222 -20.28 5.27 -2.50
C ARG A 222 -20.21 4.80 -1.07
N GLU A 223 -21.28 4.14 -0.61
CA GLU A 223 -21.36 3.55 0.74
C GLU A 223 -20.39 2.39 0.94
N TRP A 224 -19.96 1.72 -0.14
CA TRP A 224 -19.00 0.64 -0.06
C TRP A 224 -17.56 1.13 0.12
N LEU A 225 -17.24 2.37 -0.23
CA LEU A 225 -15.89 2.95 -0.15
C LEU A 225 -15.67 3.56 1.25
N ASP A 226 -14.76 3.00 2.03
CA ASP A 226 -14.43 3.48 3.37
C ASP A 226 -13.36 4.59 3.36
N PHE A 227 -12.41 4.52 2.46
CA PHE A 227 -11.34 5.52 2.31
C PHE A 227 -10.91 5.67 0.85
N ASN A 228 -10.27 6.79 0.55
CA ASN A 228 -9.81 7.10 -0.79
C ASN A 228 -8.34 6.71 -0.99
N MET A 229 -8.06 6.08 -2.12
CA MET A 229 -6.72 5.88 -2.66
C MET A 229 -6.48 6.82 -3.85
N PHE A 230 -5.26 7.29 -3.98
CA PHE A 230 -4.78 7.90 -5.20
C PHE A 230 -3.43 7.32 -5.59
N GLN A 231 -3.15 7.29 -6.88
CA GLN A 231 -1.86 6.91 -7.42
C GLN A 231 -1.17 8.17 -7.94
N SER A 232 -0.18 8.69 -7.20
CA SER A 232 0.58 9.85 -7.66
C SER A 232 1.48 9.53 -8.85
N GLY A 233 1.86 8.28 -8.96
CA GLY A 233 2.51 7.70 -10.13
C GLY A 233 3.99 8.06 -10.27
N HIS A 234 4.59 7.80 -11.43
CA HIS A 234 6.04 7.72 -11.61
C HIS A 234 6.63 8.85 -12.48
N ARG A 235 5.87 9.90 -12.76
CA ARG A 235 6.36 11.02 -13.58
C ARG A 235 7.25 11.96 -12.79
N ARG A 236 8.25 12.51 -13.48
CA ARG A 236 9.11 13.57 -12.98
C ARG A 236 8.68 14.96 -13.47
N TYR A 237 9.13 16.00 -12.81
CA TYR A 237 8.92 17.38 -13.25
C TYR A 237 9.45 17.59 -14.68
N GLY A 238 8.65 18.28 -15.48
CA GLY A 238 8.96 18.59 -16.88
C GLY A 238 8.68 17.44 -17.85
N GLN A 239 8.19 16.30 -17.39
CA GLN A 239 7.71 15.26 -18.26
C GLN A 239 6.37 15.63 -18.88
N ARG A 240 6.14 15.24 -20.14
CA ARG A 240 4.88 15.55 -20.83
C ARG A 240 3.70 14.95 -20.06
N LYS A 241 2.67 15.81 -19.86
CA LYS A 241 1.41 15.43 -19.26
C LYS A 241 0.69 14.37 -20.10
N GLY A 242 0.09 13.40 -19.44
CA GLY A 242 -0.81 12.43 -20.06
C GLY A 242 -2.25 12.96 -20.14
N ASP A 243 -2.98 12.56 -21.16
CA ASP A 243 -4.39 12.98 -21.36
C ASP A 243 -5.33 12.37 -20.31
N GLY A 244 -4.85 11.38 -19.55
CA GLY A 244 -5.63 10.66 -18.55
C GLY A 244 -5.57 11.21 -17.12
N ASP A 245 -4.80 12.28 -16.87
CA ASP A 245 -4.66 12.85 -15.53
C ASP A 245 -5.98 13.47 -15.04
N TYR A 246 -6.36 13.12 -13.80
CA TYR A 246 -7.61 13.61 -13.22
C TYR A 246 -7.60 13.47 -11.68
N PRO A 247 -8.07 14.42 -10.89
CA PRO A 247 -8.68 15.70 -11.33
C PRO A 247 -7.63 16.79 -11.65
N ILE A 248 -6.38 16.58 -11.30
CA ILE A 248 -5.31 17.57 -11.43
C ILE A 248 -4.79 17.58 -12.86
N LYS A 249 -5.02 18.69 -13.56
CA LYS A 249 -4.66 18.85 -14.97
C LYS A 249 -3.45 19.74 -15.23
N GLU A 250 -2.82 20.23 -14.17
CA GLU A 250 -1.66 21.12 -14.24
C GLU A 250 -0.34 20.34 -14.29
N ASN A 251 0.75 21.00 -14.66
CA ASN A 251 2.09 20.41 -14.67
C ASN A 251 2.64 20.27 -13.23
N THR A 252 2.17 19.27 -12.53
CA THR A 252 2.45 19.03 -11.12
C THR A 252 2.91 17.58 -10.90
N GLU A 253 3.76 17.10 -11.79
CA GLU A 253 4.05 15.69 -11.96
C GLU A 253 4.50 15.01 -10.67
N GLU A 254 5.29 15.72 -9.84
CA GLU A 254 5.79 15.17 -8.57
C GLU A 254 5.05 15.70 -7.33
N ASP A 255 4.10 16.62 -7.49
CA ASP A 255 3.37 17.24 -6.38
C ASP A 255 2.28 16.30 -5.82
N ASN A 256 2.65 15.18 -5.21
CA ASN A 256 1.68 14.20 -4.70
C ASN A 256 0.77 14.74 -3.58
N TRP A 257 1.22 15.73 -2.84
CA TRP A 257 0.42 16.44 -1.84
C TRP A 257 -0.84 17.08 -2.40
N ARG A 258 -0.85 17.48 -3.69
CA ARG A 258 -2.05 18.00 -4.37
C ARG A 258 -3.14 16.94 -4.55
N PHE A 259 -2.76 15.68 -4.69
CA PHE A 259 -3.74 14.59 -4.74
C PHE A 259 -4.38 14.36 -3.38
N VAL A 260 -3.67 14.56 -2.27
CA VAL A 260 -4.27 14.55 -0.94
C VAL A 260 -5.35 15.64 -0.83
N GLU A 261 -5.04 16.87 -1.23
CA GLU A 261 -6.00 17.98 -1.26
C GLU A 261 -7.20 17.68 -2.16
N ALA A 262 -6.96 17.20 -3.40
CA ALA A 262 -8.00 16.87 -4.36
C ALA A 262 -8.87 15.67 -3.96
N SER A 263 -8.38 14.81 -3.08
CA SER A 263 -9.09 13.64 -2.56
C SER A 263 -9.83 13.91 -1.26
N THR A 264 -9.59 15.06 -0.63
CA THR A 264 -10.27 15.49 0.59
C THR A 264 -11.59 16.16 0.23
N LEU A 265 -12.62 15.34 0.02
CA LEU A 265 -13.95 15.75 -0.43
C LEU A 265 -15.00 15.60 0.69
N ASN A 266 -16.23 16.00 0.39
CA ASN A 266 -17.39 15.75 1.24
C ASN A 266 -18.28 14.64 0.61
N PRO A 267 -18.61 13.54 1.33
CA PRO A 267 -18.24 13.27 2.72
C PRO A 267 -16.72 13.09 2.90
N LEU A 268 -16.21 13.51 4.06
CA LEU A 268 -14.80 13.35 4.40
C LEU A 268 -14.48 11.88 4.60
N LYS A 269 -13.44 11.40 3.91
CA LYS A 269 -12.90 10.04 4.06
C LYS A 269 -11.39 10.10 4.20
N PRO A 270 -10.76 9.14 4.89
CA PRO A 270 -9.30 9.04 4.93
C PRO A 270 -8.72 8.95 3.51
N VAL A 271 -7.49 9.45 3.32
CA VAL A 271 -6.82 9.49 2.02
C VAL A 271 -5.43 8.90 2.12
N ILE A 272 -5.00 8.14 1.11
CA ILE A 272 -3.65 7.57 1.04
C ILE A 272 -3.10 7.57 -0.40
N ASP A 273 -1.76 7.84 -0.51
CA ASP A 273 -0.99 7.56 -1.73
C ASP A 273 -0.62 6.08 -1.72
N ASP A 274 -1.32 5.29 -2.47
CA ASP A 274 -1.18 3.83 -2.47
C ASP A 274 -0.22 3.31 -3.55
N GLU A 275 0.06 4.14 -4.56
CA GLU A 275 1.09 3.87 -5.56
C GLU A 275 1.84 5.17 -5.92
N PRO A 276 2.79 5.62 -5.10
CA PRO A 276 3.72 6.70 -5.41
C PRO A 276 4.80 6.24 -6.38
N ILE A 277 5.84 7.04 -6.54
CA ILE A 277 7.05 6.58 -7.22
C ILE A 277 7.65 5.35 -6.52
N TYR A 278 8.21 4.45 -7.30
CA TYR A 278 8.93 3.27 -6.80
C TYR A 278 10.44 3.49 -6.80
N GLU A 279 11.11 3.02 -5.75
CA GLU A 279 12.57 2.97 -5.73
C GLU A 279 13.08 2.10 -6.88
N ASN A 280 14.16 2.53 -7.51
CA ASN A 280 14.81 1.85 -8.64
C ASN A 280 13.96 1.72 -9.92
N ILE A 281 12.84 2.46 -10.06
CA ILE A 281 12.15 2.58 -11.37
C ILE A 281 12.68 3.79 -12.16
N PRO A 282 12.77 3.75 -13.50
CA PRO A 282 13.15 4.92 -14.28
C PRO A 282 12.18 6.08 -14.04
N GLN A 283 12.71 7.29 -13.91
CA GLN A 283 11.90 8.49 -13.82
C GLN A 283 11.04 8.62 -15.08
N GLY A 284 9.73 8.68 -14.89
CA GLY A 284 8.78 8.66 -16.00
C GLY A 284 8.36 7.30 -16.49
N LEU A 285 8.82 6.24 -15.85
CA LEU A 285 8.38 4.85 -15.99
C LEU A 285 8.94 4.08 -17.20
N HIS A 286 9.02 4.69 -18.40
CA HIS A 286 9.18 3.95 -19.65
C HIS A 286 10.53 4.07 -20.32
N ASP A 287 11.34 5.06 -19.98
CA ASP A 287 12.68 5.23 -20.60
C ASP A 287 13.76 4.63 -19.69
N PRO A 288 14.36 3.50 -20.08
CA PRO A 288 15.39 2.84 -19.28
C PRO A 288 16.69 3.65 -19.13
N ASN A 289 16.88 4.67 -19.97
CA ASN A 289 18.05 5.55 -19.91
C ASN A 289 17.89 6.71 -18.92
N GLU A 290 16.68 6.96 -18.44
CA GLU A 290 16.45 7.99 -17.43
C GLU A 290 17.04 7.59 -16.07
N THR A 291 17.39 8.60 -15.28
CA THR A 291 17.77 8.41 -13.87
C THR A 291 16.68 7.64 -13.13
N ARG A 292 17.09 6.80 -12.21
CA ARG A 292 16.13 6.05 -11.39
C ARG A 292 15.81 6.77 -10.09
N TRP A 293 14.58 6.61 -9.63
CA TRP A 293 14.19 7.07 -8.32
C TRP A 293 14.98 6.34 -7.24
N ASN A 294 15.40 7.07 -6.21
CA ASN A 294 16.20 6.56 -5.11
C ASN A 294 15.51 6.77 -3.75
N GLU A 295 16.18 6.40 -2.66
CA GLU A 295 15.66 6.49 -1.29
C GLU A 295 15.32 7.92 -0.87
N HIS A 296 15.97 8.94 -1.41
CA HIS A 296 15.65 10.34 -1.09
C HIS A 296 14.32 10.74 -1.73
N ASP A 297 14.05 10.27 -2.92
CA ASP A 297 12.84 10.57 -3.68
C ASP A 297 11.63 9.88 -3.05
N VAL A 298 11.69 8.55 -2.79
CA VAL A 298 10.58 7.82 -2.17
C VAL A 298 10.27 8.36 -0.77
N ARG A 299 11.31 8.78 -0.02
CA ARG A 299 11.12 9.44 1.26
C ARG A 299 10.41 10.79 1.11
N ARG A 300 10.78 11.62 0.13
CA ARG A 300 10.12 12.90 -0.17
C ARG A 300 8.64 12.70 -0.45
N TYR A 301 8.27 11.75 -1.29
CA TYR A 301 6.88 11.44 -1.59
C TYR A 301 6.12 11.01 -0.34
N ALA A 302 6.71 10.14 0.48
CA ALA A 302 6.11 9.68 1.73
C ALA A 302 5.82 10.83 2.69
N TYR A 303 6.80 11.70 2.93
CA TYR A 303 6.62 12.84 3.83
C TYR A 303 5.66 13.88 3.26
N TRP A 304 5.73 14.18 1.97
CA TRP A 304 4.82 15.14 1.35
C TRP A 304 3.36 14.71 1.45
N SER A 305 3.02 13.48 1.10
CA SER A 305 1.64 13.01 1.19
C SER A 305 1.13 12.93 2.64
N VAL A 306 1.94 12.39 3.56
CA VAL A 306 1.53 12.22 4.95
C VAL A 306 1.38 13.57 5.66
N PHE A 307 2.30 14.51 5.47
CA PHE A 307 2.18 15.85 6.05
C PHE A 307 1.04 16.67 5.44
N ALA A 308 0.67 16.40 4.19
CA ALA A 308 -0.51 16.98 3.55
C ALA A 308 -1.83 16.39 4.06
N GLY A 309 -1.82 15.28 4.84
CA GLY A 309 -3.01 14.72 5.45
C GLY A 309 -3.29 13.25 5.20
N SER A 310 -2.48 12.55 4.40
CA SER A 310 -2.62 11.10 4.23
C SER A 310 -2.50 10.36 5.56
N PHE A 311 -3.31 9.31 5.74
CA PHE A 311 -3.28 8.52 6.98
C PHE A 311 -2.15 7.49 7.03
N GLY A 312 -1.42 7.34 5.94
CA GLY A 312 -0.31 6.41 5.79
C GLY A 312 0.39 6.59 4.45
N HIS A 313 1.19 5.61 4.08
CA HIS A 313 1.96 5.59 2.84
C HIS A 313 2.21 4.16 2.38
N SER A 314 2.13 3.91 1.08
CA SER A 314 2.61 2.66 0.47
C SER A 314 3.94 2.90 -0.21
N TYR A 315 4.92 2.09 0.10
CA TYR A 315 6.21 2.05 -0.56
C TYR A 315 6.17 1.04 -1.71
N GLY A 316 6.92 1.28 -2.76
CA GLY A 316 7.16 0.33 -3.81
C GLY A 316 8.60 0.35 -4.30
N HIS A 317 9.03 -0.78 -4.84
CA HIS A 317 10.32 -0.94 -5.46
C HIS A 317 10.17 -1.69 -6.78
N ASN A 318 10.84 -1.23 -7.84
CA ASN A 318 10.75 -1.80 -9.18
C ASN A 318 10.98 -3.32 -9.21
N ASP A 319 11.99 -3.78 -8.50
CA ASP A 319 12.43 -5.17 -8.55
C ASP A 319 11.63 -6.06 -7.59
N ILE A 320 11.06 -5.48 -6.50
CA ILE A 320 10.24 -6.22 -5.52
C ILE A 320 8.83 -6.41 -6.03
N MET A 321 8.16 -5.36 -6.54
CA MET A 321 6.74 -5.43 -6.92
C MET A 321 6.43 -6.56 -7.91
N GLN A 322 7.38 -6.93 -8.72
CA GLN A 322 7.31 -7.98 -9.75
C GLN A 322 8.07 -9.26 -9.35
N PHE A 323 8.76 -9.27 -8.21
CA PHE A 323 9.62 -10.35 -7.77
C PHE A 323 10.62 -10.82 -8.83
N ILE A 324 11.42 -9.87 -9.30
CA ILE A 324 12.38 -10.07 -10.39
C ILE A 324 13.44 -11.09 -10.03
N ARG A 325 13.74 -11.96 -10.97
CA ARG A 325 14.81 -12.95 -10.88
C ARG A 325 15.81 -12.76 -12.01
N PRO A 326 17.11 -12.95 -11.77
CA PRO A 326 18.10 -12.94 -12.83
C PRO A 326 17.71 -13.91 -13.95
N GLY A 327 17.78 -13.43 -15.20
CA GLY A 327 17.47 -14.23 -16.38
C GLY A 327 15.97 -14.43 -16.69
N VAL A 328 15.06 -13.88 -15.87
CA VAL A 328 13.61 -13.89 -16.11
C VAL A 328 13.16 -12.47 -16.45
N LEU A 329 12.48 -12.30 -17.59
CA LEU A 329 11.89 -11.01 -17.95
C LEU A 329 10.74 -10.68 -17.00
N GLY A 330 10.69 -9.43 -16.55
CA GLY A 330 9.56 -8.88 -15.80
C GLY A 330 8.32 -8.70 -16.68
N SER A 331 7.16 -8.64 -16.05
CA SER A 331 5.89 -8.45 -16.78
C SER A 331 5.58 -6.98 -17.12
N PHE A 332 6.19 -6.03 -16.43
CA PHE A 332 5.96 -4.60 -16.67
C PHE A 332 7.22 -3.96 -17.23
N GLY A 333 7.42 -3.97 -18.53
CA GLY A 333 8.40 -3.15 -19.23
C GLY A 333 9.67 -2.83 -18.44
N ALA A 334 10.16 -3.79 -17.67
CA ALA A 334 11.22 -3.60 -16.70
C ALA A 334 12.58 -3.58 -17.38
N ASP A 335 12.67 -2.76 -18.41
CA ASP A 335 13.90 -2.46 -19.10
C ASP A 335 14.92 -1.93 -18.08
N GLY A 336 15.98 -2.70 -17.89
CA GLY A 336 17.04 -2.33 -16.98
C GLY A 336 16.84 -2.72 -15.52
N MET A 337 16.11 -3.81 -15.24
CA MET A 337 16.16 -4.50 -13.96
C MET A 337 17.60 -4.81 -13.58
N LYS A 338 18.00 -4.38 -12.40
CA LYS A 338 19.41 -4.48 -12.00
C LYS A 338 19.65 -5.47 -10.88
N LYS A 339 18.59 -5.81 -10.08
CA LYS A 339 18.72 -6.62 -8.87
C LYS A 339 17.70 -7.76 -8.86
N ALA A 340 18.06 -8.85 -8.20
CA ALA A 340 17.08 -9.80 -7.76
C ALA A 340 16.20 -9.19 -6.66
N TRP A 341 14.93 -9.58 -6.58
CA TRP A 341 14.00 -9.03 -5.60
C TRP A 341 14.48 -9.19 -4.14
N TRP A 342 15.18 -10.27 -3.84
CA TRP A 342 15.74 -10.51 -2.51
C TRP A 342 16.93 -9.59 -2.17
N ASP A 343 17.71 -9.15 -3.16
CA ASP A 343 18.77 -8.16 -2.98
C ASP A 343 18.19 -6.75 -2.85
N ALA A 344 17.08 -6.48 -3.54
CA ALA A 344 16.36 -5.21 -3.47
C ALA A 344 15.69 -4.96 -2.09
N LEU A 345 15.42 -6.01 -1.31
CA LEU A 345 14.94 -5.90 0.07
C LEU A 345 15.98 -5.26 1.02
N GLU A 346 17.23 -5.12 0.60
CA GLU A 346 18.27 -4.44 1.38
C GLU A 346 18.48 -2.98 0.95
N ASP A 347 17.68 -2.47 0.00
CA ASP A 347 17.78 -1.09 -0.45
C ASP A 347 17.30 -0.10 0.63
N PRO A 348 17.92 1.10 0.71
CA PRO A 348 17.69 2.01 1.82
C PRO A 348 16.25 2.47 1.98
N GLY A 349 15.53 2.73 0.87
CA GLY A 349 14.15 3.19 0.93
C GLY A 349 13.24 2.18 1.63
N PHE A 350 13.42 0.88 1.33
CA PHE A 350 12.66 -0.19 1.98
C PHE A 350 12.76 -0.13 3.52
N HIS A 351 13.94 0.16 4.05
CA HIS A 351 14.16 0.21 5.50
C HIS A 351 13.82 1.54 6.16
N GLN A 352 13.79 2.64 5.40
CA GLN A 352 13.66 3.99 5.97
C GLN A 352 12.20 4.42 6.20
N MET A 353 11.23 3.83 5.52
CA MET A 353 9.82 4.22 5.63
C MET A 353 9.26 4.08 7.07
N LYS A 354 9.78 3.15 7.85
CA LYS A 354 9.40 2.99 9.26
C LYS A 354 9.61 4.24 10.11
N TYR A 355 10.57 5.09 9.77
CA TYR A 355 10.84 6.30 10.55
C TYR A 355 9.71 7.31 10.46
N LEU A 356 9.06 7.42 9.29
CA LEU A 356 7.86 8.24 9.15
C LEU A 356 6.72 7.72 10.02
N LYS A 357 6.47 6.40 10.01
CA LYS A 357 5.47 5.78 10.88
C LYS A 357 5.76 6.05 12.36
N TYR A 358 7.00 5.88 12.78
CA TYR A 358 7.38 6.14 14.18
C TYR A 358 7.21 7.61 14.54
N LEU A 359 7.57 8.53 13.65
CA LEU A 359 7.37 9.96 13.85
C LEU A 359 5.89 10.29 14.05
N MET A 360 5.02 9.80 13.14
CA MET A 360 3.58 10.08 13.21
C MET A 360 2.92 9.50 14.46
N LEU A 361 3.34 8.31 14.91
CA LEU A 361 2.80 7.66 16.09
C LEU A 361 3.42 8.17 17.42
N ALA A 362 4.49 8.96 17.37
CA ALA A 362 5.09 9.57 18.55
C ALA A 362 4.28 10.77 19.10
N PHE A 363 3.34 11.29 18.33
CA PHE A 363 2.49 12.42 18.68
C PHE A 363 1.02 11.98 18.74
N PRO A 364 0.11 12.76 19.36
CA PRO A 364 -1.33 12.49 19.34
C PRO A 364 -1.86 12.39 17.90
N PHE A 365 -2.06 11.16 17.42
CA PHE A 365 -2.23 10.86 16.00
C PHE A 365 -3.48 11.46 15.39
N PHE A 366 -4.61 11.39 16.11
CA PHE A 366 -5.92 11.84 15.60
C PHE A 366 -6.10 13.36 15.63
N GLU A 367 -5.25 14.07 16.38
CA GLU A 367 -5.27 15.53 16.40
C GLU A 367 -4.61 16.16 15.18
N ARG A 368 -3.85 15.39 14.44
CA ARG A 368 -3.05 15.88 13.32
C ARG A 368 -3.92 16.42 12.19
N ILE A 369 -3.67 17.66 11.80
CA ILE A 369 -4.26 18.30 10.63
C ILE A 369 -3.17 18.94 9.76
N PRO A 370 -3.29 18.90 8.41
CA PRO A 370 -2.43 19.68 7.56
C PRO A 370 -2.71 21.16 7.76
N ASP A 371 -1.66 21.97 7.94
CA ASP A 371 -1.80 23.42 8.13
C ASP A 371 -0.64 24.18 7.49
N GLN A 372 -0.83 24.67 6.29
CA GLN A 372 0.21 25.40 5.56
C GLN A 372 0.33 26.88 6.01
N SER A 373 -0.60 27.40 6.81
CA SER A 373 -0.55 28.76 7.36
C SER A 373 0.59 28.98 8.34
N ILE A 374 1.12 27.89 8.92
CA ILE A 374 2.30 27.90 9.77
C ILE A 374 3.56 28.42 9.05
N ILE A 375 3.63 28.28 7.72
CA ILE A 375 4.78 28.69 6.94
C ILE A 375 4.56 30.14 6.51
N ALA A 376 5.32 31.06 7.12
CA ALA A 376 5.21 32.48 6.82
C ALA A 376 5.78 32.82 5.43
N GLY A 377 5.07 33.70 4.72
CA GLY A 377 5.47 34.16 3.39
C GLY A 377 5.27 33.13 2.27
N ALA A 378 6.10 33.20 1.22
CA ALA A 378 6.01 32.28 0.10
C ALA A 378 6.53 30.88 0.46
N ASN A 379 5.68 29.86 0.34
CA ASN A 379 6.04 28.47 0.71
C ASN A 379 7.03 27.80 -0.26
N GLY A 380 7.29 28.38 -1.44
CA GLY A 380 8.10 27.72 -2.48
C GLY A 380 7.30 26.72 -3.31
N GLU A 381 7.95 26.23 -4.36
CA GLU A 381 7.38 25.29 -5.33
C GLU A 381 8.32 24.11 -5.53
N ARG A 382 7.80 22.98 -6.03
CA ARG A 382 8.58 21.79 -6.34
C ARG A 382 9.43 21.34 -5.14
N TYR A 383 10.73 21.14 -5.32
CA TYR A 383 11.66 20.68 -4.28
C TYR A 383 11.84 21.68 -3.12
N ASP A 384 11.51 22.96 -3.33
CA ASP A 384 11.54 24.00 -2.30
C ASP A 384 10.23 24.08 -1.50
N ARG A 385 9.20 23.35 -1.89
CA ARG A 385 7.95 23.30 -1.14
C ARG A 385 8.15 22.63 0.20
N ALA A 386 7.82 23.35 1.27
CA ALA A 386 7.68 22.78 2.59
C ALA A 386 6.22 22.38 2.85
N ILE A 387 6.00 21.29 3.58
CA ILE A 387 4.66 20.83 3.95
C ILE A 387 4.58 20.79 5.47
N ALA A 388 3.54 21.42 6.02
CA ALA A 388 3.33 21.54 7.45
C ALA A 388 2.07 20.78 7.91
N THR A 389 2.16 20.19 9.09
CA THR A 389 1.04 19.56 9.80
C THR A 389 1.17 19.83 11.29
N ARG A 390 0.07 19.90 12.03
CA ARG A 390 0.09 20.13 13.47
C ARG A 390 -0.99 19.35 14.22
N GLY A 391 -0.81 19.19 15.50
CA GLY A 391 -1.85 18.88 16.48
C GLY A 391 -2.10 20.08 17.39
N ASN A 392 -2.64 19.83 18.59
CA ASN A 392 -2.92 20.87 19.56
C ASN A 392 -1.63 21.46 20.16
N ASP A 393 -0.67 20.60 20.49
CA ASP A 393 0.56 20.98 21.23
C ASP A 393 1.85 20.70 20.44
N TYR A 394 1.75 20.42 19.15
CA TYR A 394 2.91 20.17 18.31
C TYR A 394 2.70 20.68 16.88
N LEU A 395 3.81 20.98 16.21
CA LEU A 395 3.84 21.19 14.79
C LEU A 395 5.01 20.43 14.16
N LEU A 396 4.83 19.95 12.95
CA LEU A 396 5.85 19.27 12.16
C LEU A 396 5.91 19.93 10.78
N VAL A 397 7.13 20.22 10.32
CA VAL A 397 7.36 20.78 8.98
C VAL A 397 8.39 19.94 8.26
N TYR A 398 8.04 19.45 7.09
CA TYR A 398 8.97 18.76 6.21
C TYR A 398 9.49 19.73 5.12
N ASN A 399 10.79 19.88 5.07
CA ASN A 399 11.51 20.75 4.14
C ASN A 399 12.58 19.92 3.41
N TYR A 400 12.26 19.49 2.19
CA TYR A 400 13.13 18.59 1.42
C TYR A 400 14.44 19.24 1.00
N SER A 401 14.41 20.49 0.50
CA SER A 401 15.60 21.22 0.05
C SER A 401 16.46 21.77 1.20
N GLY A 402 15.93 21.79 2.43
CA GLY A 402 16.63 22.36 3.58
C GLY A 402 16.79 23.88 3.51
N ARG A 403 16.02 24.58 2.67
CA ARG A 403 16.07 26.04 2.57
C ARG A 403 15.65 26.73 3.89
N PRO A 404 16.17 27.92 4.18
CA PRO A 404 15.64 28.73 5.28
C PRO A 404 14.15 29.03 5.09
N MET A 405 13.39 28.96 6.19
CA MET A 405 11.97 29.32 6.23
C MET A 405 11.63 30.05 7.53
N GLN A 406 10.53 30.77 7.53
CA GLN A 406 9.95 31.38 8.72
C GLN A 406 8.69 30.62 9.12
N ILE A 407 8.51 30.44 10.41
CA ILE A 407 7.38 29.75 11.02
C ILE A 407 6.61 30.74 11.88
N ASP A 408 5.31 30.83 11.68
CA ASP A 408 4.39 31.55 12.56
C ASP A 408 3.88 30.57 13.64
N LEU A 409 4.09 30.93 14.92
CA LEU A 409 3.73 30.11 16.09
C LEU A 409 2.51 30.68 16.82
#